data_fc52f3033084952512af1b562b6cb1bc
#
_entry.id   fc52f3033084952512af1b562b6cb1bc
#
_cell.length_a   1.000
_cell.length_b   1.000
_cell.length_c   1.000
_cell.angle_alpha   90.00
_cell.angle_beta   90.00
_cell.angle_gamma   90.00
#
_symmetry.space_group_name_H-M   'P 1'
#
loop_
_entity.id
_entity.type
_entity.pdbx_description
1 polymer ?
#
loop_
_entity_poly.entity_id
_entity_poly.type
_entity_poly.pdbx_seq_one_letter_code
_entity_poly.pdbx_strand_id
1 'polypeptide(L)'
;EEAINADDDYPRIRRSSSQLFASMVDAGVLADVSTKSAYDVAGNTLMEYYLELNDQGDVPLTTADGIVISKEGMLAALADSSNAKDVPVIAGANRDEVTLWMSRHRYFVNADYMLTRWLPPRITLRDPDLYAFWARIRSEAWKLRGVDEPLIAMEAAGYPDLYAYRFDWDDQEISFFADFPHLIGAAHAIDIAFVTGTYTYGPISSYVYPEGESRDQMQDLMMSAWAEFARTGSPQLPIDWPNFSATDRDFVHLDVGDALRVSSDRATMASILDEAKRSTLLSNI
;
A
#
# COMPACT_ATOMS: atom_id res chain seq x y z
N GLU A 1 9.10 -16.63 16.19
CA GLU A 1 8.34 -16.96 17.41
C GLU A 1 8.94 -16.27 18.65
N GLU A 2 10.23 -16.45 18.96
CA GLU A 2 10.90 -15.76 20.07
C GLU A 2 10.85 -14.24 19.91
N ALA A 3 11.06 -13.72 18.70
CA ALA A 3 11.01 -12.29 18.42
C ALA A 3 9.60 -11.70 18.66
N ILE A 4 8.55 -12.42 18.29
CA ILE A 4 7.16 -11.98 18.53
C ILE A 4 6.85 -12.03 20.04
N ASN A 5 7.28 -13.07 20.74
CA ASN A 5 6.96 -13.26 22.16
C ASN A 5 7.79 -12.34 23.08
N ALA A 6 8.94 -11.87 22.62
CA ALA A 6 9.85 -11.02 23.39
C ALA A 6 9.73 -9.52 23.06
N ASP A 7 8.88 -9.14 22.11
CA ASP A 7 8.79 -7.78 21.61
C ASP A 7 7.74 -6.99 22.41
N ASP A 8 8.21 -6.23 23.40
CA ASP A 8 7.40 -5.31 24.19
C ASP A 8 6.84 -4.14 23.36
N ASP A 9 7.34 -3.91 22.13
CA ASP A 9 6.84 -2.86 21.23
C ASP A 9 5.51 -3.24 20.57
N TYR A 10 5.11 -4.52 20.66
CA TYR A 10 3.85 -5.04 20.11
C TYR A 10 2.94 -5.66 21.20
N PRO A 11 2.52 -4.91 22.21
CA PRO A 11 1.77 -5.44 23.34
C PRO A 11 0.37 -5.99 22.98
N ARG A 12 -0.06 -5.81 21.73
CA ARG A 12 -1.35 -6.31 21.22
C ARG A 12 -1.27 -7.72 20.67
N ILE A 13 -0.07 -8.23 20.39
CA ILE A 13 0.10 -9.60 19.90
C ILE A 13 -0.01 -10.54 21.11
N ARG A 14 -1.08 -11.34 21.13
CA ARG A 14 -1.41 -12.23 22.24
C ARG A 14 -0.92 -13.66 22.03
N ARG A 15 -0.59 -14.03 20.80
CA ARG A 15 -0.21 -15.39 20.41
C ARG A 15 1.03 -15.37 19.54
N SER A 16 1.90 -16.35 19.72
CA SER A 16 2.98 -16.63 18.78
C SER A 16 2.42 -17.20 17.47
N SER A 17 3.23 -17.17 16.41
CA SER A 17 2.89 -17.81 15.14
C SER A 17 2.52 -19.27 15.30
N SER A 18 3.26 -20.03 16.11
CA SER A 18 2.97 -21.45 16.40
C SER A 18 1.63 -21.63 17.11
N GLN A 19 1.33 -20.78 18.09
CA GLN A 19 0.04 -20.82 18.79
C GLN A 19 -1.12 -20.45 17.85
N LEU A 20 -0.90 -19.48 16.94
CA LEU A 20 -1.88 -19.12 15.94
C LEU A 20 -2.18 -20.29 15.00
N PHE A 21 -1.14 -20.90 14.41
CA PHE A 21 -1.33 -22.08 13.55
C PHE A 21 -1.98 -23.26 14.28
N ALA A 22 -1.61 -23.50 15.53
CA ALA A 22 -2.29 -24.52 16.34
C ALA A 22 -3.78 -24.21 16.53
N SER A 23 -4.14 -22.96 16.79
CA SER A 23 -5.55 -22.57 16.91
C SER A 23 -6.34 -22.71 15.60
N MET A 24 -5.68 -22.53 14.47
CA MET A 24 -6.30 -22.75 13.14
C MET A 24 -6.57 -24.24 12.88
N VAL A 25 -5.69 -25.14 13.37
CA VAL A 25 -5.93 -26.59 13.34
C VAL A 25 -7.07 -26.96 14.26
N ASP A 26 -7.10 -26.44 15.49
CA ASP A 26 -8.15 -26.70 16.47
C ASP A 26 -9.53 -26.21 15.98
N ALA A 27 -9.55 -25.11 15.25
CA ALA A 27 -10.76 -24.55 14.62
C ALA A 27 -11.15 -25.32 13.33
N GLY A 28 -10.37 -26.30 12.89
CA GLY A 28 -10.63 -27.05 11.66
C GLY A 28 -10.38 -26.27 10.37
N VAL A 29 -9.72 -25.12 10.44
CA VAL A 29 -9.34 -24.30 9.27
C VAL A 29 -8.16 -24.93 8.53
N LEU A 30 -7.18 -25.46 9.28
CA LEU A 30 -6.05 -26.20 8.74
C LEU A 30 -6.12 -27.68 9.15
N ALA A 31 -5.63 -28.56 8.28
CA ALA A 31 -5.52 -29.99 8.60
C ALA A 31 -4.38 -30.26 9.59
N ASP A 32 -3.29 -29.52 9.48
CA ASP A 32 -2.12 -29.56 10.36
C ASP A 32 -1.35 -28.23 10.24
N VAL A 33 -0.29 -28.05 11.02
CA VAL A 33 0.54 -26.83 11.04
C VAL A 33 1.54 -26.75 9.88
N SER A 34 1.37 -27.51 8.81
CA SER A 34 2.26 -27.49 7.65
C SER A 34 1.90 -26.39 6.66
N THR A 35 2.90 -25.91 5.93
CA THR A 35 2.71 -24.97 4.81
C THR A 35 1.76 -25.56 3.76
N LYS A 36 1.81 -26.88 3.53
CA LYS A 36 0.93 -27.55 2.58
C LYS A 36 -0.53 -27.41 2.99
N SER A 37 -0.86 -27.65 4.25
CA SER A 37 -2.22 -27.46 4.77
C SER A 37 -2.72 -26.04 4.60
N ALA A 38 -1.85 -25.03 4.76
CA ALA A 38 -2.22 -23.64 4.50
C ALA A 38 -2.55 -23.38 3.03
N TYR A 39 -1.86 -24.00 2.08
CA TYR A 39 -2.17 -23.89 0.65
C TYR A 39 -3.44 -24.63 0.23
N ASP A 40 -3.80 -25.69 0.95
CA ASP A 40 -4.99 -26.50 0.63
C ASP A 40 -6.30 -25.83 1.12
N VAL A 41 -6.21 -24.75 1.92
CA VAL A 41 -7.38 -24.00 2.40
C VAL A 41 -7.87 -23.02 1.35
N ALA A 42 -9.18 -22.93 1.14
CA ALA A 42 -9.77 -21.92 0.27
C ALA A 42 -9.40 -20.51 0.77
N GLY A 43 -8.89 -19.65 -0.13
CA GLY A 43 -8.37 -18.34 0.22
C GLY A 43 -9.35 -17.43 0.96
N ASN A 44 -10.66 -17.52 0.64
CA ASN A 44 -11.70 -16.77 1.35
C ASN A 44 -11.86 -17.24 2.81
N THR A 45 -11.84 -18.56 3.06
CA THR A 45 -11.93 -19.11 4.42
C THR A 45 -10.76 -18.67 5.28
N LEU A 46 -9.54 -18.70 4.72
CA LEU A 46 -8.34 -18.24 5.41
C LEU A 46 -8.40 -16.73 5.68
N MET A 47 -8.91 -15.96 4.71
CA MET A 47 -9.07 -14.51 4.85
C MET A 47 -10.11 -14.15 5.92
N GLU A 48 -11.26 -14.82 5.94
CA GLU A 48 -12.30 -14.61 6.96
C GLU A 48 -11.74 -14.86 8.37
N TYR A 49 -11.03 -15.97 8.55
CA TYR A 49 -10.39 -16.28 9.83
C TYR A 49 -9.30 -15.28 10.20
N TYR A 50 -8.49 -14.84 9.23
CA TYR A 50 -7.49 -13.79 9.42
C TYR A 50 -8.12 -12.47 9.88
N LEU A 51 -9.21 -12.04 9.25
CA LEU A 51 -9.91 -10.80 9.62
C LEU A 51 -10.49 -10.88 11.04
N GLU A 52 -11.06 -12.01 11.42
CA GLU A 52 -11.56 -12.24 12.78
C GLU A 52 -10.43 -12.14 13.81
N LEU A 53 -9.29 -12.76 13.55
CA LEU A 53 -8.14 -12.69 14.45
C LEU A 53 -7.53 -11.29 14.50
N ASN A 54 -7.51 -10.58 13.39
CA ASN A 54 -7.00 -9.20 13.33
C ASN A 54 -7.85 -8.26 14.20
N ASP A 55 -9.18 -8.43 14.18
CA ASP A 55 -10.08 -7.66 15.05
C ASP A 55 -9.84 -7.96 16.53
N GLN A 56 -9.42 -9.17 16.86
CA GLN A 56 -9.05 -9.59 18.22
C GLN A 56 -7.62 -9.15 18.60
N GLY A 57 -6.82 -8.69 17.64
CA GLY A 57 -5.41 -8.33 17.83
C GLY A 57 -4.50 -9.56 18.02
N ASP A 58 -4.91 -10.71 17.49
CA ASP A 58 -4.20 -11.99 17.62
C ASP A 58 -3.30 -12.33 16.42
N VAL A 59 -3.31 -11.50 15.37
CA VAL A 59 -2.50 -11.74 14.17
C VAL A 59 -1.05 -11.30 14.42
N PRO A 60 -0.08 -12.22 14.29
CA PRO A 60 1.33 -11.87 14.42
C PRO A 60 1.79 -11.00 13.23
N LEU A 61 2.60 -10.00 13.53
CA LEU A 61 3.29 -9.22 12.50
C LEU A 61 4.45 -10.03 11.90
N THR A 62 4.90 -9.58 10.74
CA THR A 62 6.11 -10.14 10.12
C THR A 62 7.30 -10.01 11.07
N THR A 63 8.02 -11.09 11.30
CA THR A 63 9.13 -11.13 12.25
C THR A 63 10.43 -11.53 11.56
N ALA A 64 11.53 -11.00 12.07
CA ALA A 64 12.89 -11.36 11.66
C ALA A 64 13.28 -12.68 12.34
N ASP A 65 12.82 -13.82 11.80
CA ASP A 65 13.01 -15.16 12.34
C ASP A 65 14.41 -15.75 12.08
N GLY A 66 15.18 -15.11 11.19
CA GLY A 66 16.50 -15.57 10.77
C GLY A 66 16.48 -16.76 9.81
N ILE A 67 15.30 -17.12 9.28
CA ILE A 67 15.10 -18.22 8.31
C ILE A 67 14.55 -17.65 7.00
N VAL A 68 13.44 -16.95 7.05
CA VAL A 68 12.80 -16.29 5.89
C VAL A 68 13.22 -14.82 5.85
N ILE A 69 13.19 -14.17 6.99
CA ILE A 69 13.64 -12.77 7.13
C ILE A 69 14.87 -12.75 8.05
N SER A 70 15.92 -12.08 7.60
CA SER A 70 17.17 -11.92 8.37
C SER A 70 16.89 -11.41 9.79
N LYS A 71 17.64 -11.88 10.79
CA LYS A 71 17.53 -11.38 12.17
C LYS A 71 17.81 -9.88 12.30
N GLU A 72 18.61 -9.36 11.40
CA GLU A 72 18.94 -7.93 11.31
C GLU A 72 17.82 -7.10 10.65
N GLY A 73 16.75 -7.76 10.20
CA GLY A 73 15.61 -7.14 9.54
C GLY A 73 15.76 -7.02 8.02
N MET A 74 14.65 -6.64 7.38
CA MET A 74 14.55 -6.63 5.92
C MET A 74 15.51 -5.64 5.27
N LEU A 75 15.61 -4.41 5.79
CA LEU A 75 16.48 -3.38 5.20
C LEU A 75 17.97 -3.79 5.25
N ALA A 76 18.40 -4.39 6.35
CA ALA A 76 19.76 -4.91 6.46
C ALA A 76 20.02 -6.05 5.48
N ALA A 77 19.03 -6.94 5.29
CA ALA A 77 19.12 -8.02 4.31
C ALA A 77 19.18 -7.50 2.87
N LEU A 78 18.44 -6.44 2.54
CA LEU A 78 18.45 -5.80 1.22
C LEU A 78 19.76 -5.03 0.96
N ALA A 79 20.40 -4.49 2.00
CA ALA A 79 21.67 -3.78 1.92
C ALA A 79 22.88 -4.72 1.85
N ASP A 80 22.72 -5.99 2.10
CA ASP A 80 23.82 -6.97 2.06
C ASP A 80 24.06 -7.41 0.60
N SER A 81 25.23 -7.06 0.08
CA SER A 81 25.64 -7.40 -1.28
C SER A 81 25.70 -8.92 -1.55
N SER A 82 25.82 -9.75 -0.51
CA SER A 82 25.75 -11.21 -0.66
C SER A 82 24.34 -11.72 -0.99
N ASN A 83 23.31 -10.93 -0.71
CA ASN A 83 21.91 -11.19 -1.05
C ASN A 83 21.49 -10.50 -2.36
N ALA A 84 22.30 -9.60 -2.88
CA ALA A 84 21.98 -8.84 -4.09
C ALA A 84 21.78 -9.79 -5.28
N LYS A 85 20.79 -9.46 -6.09
CA LYS A 85 20.49 -10.18 -7.34
C LYS A 85 20.75 -9.25 -8.52
N ASP A 86 21.26 -9.81 -9.60
CA ASP A 86 21.45 -9.08 -10.86
C ASP A 86 20.12 -9.02 -11.63
N VAL A 87 19.16 -8.30 -11.03
CA VAL A 87 17.83 -8.08 -11.60
C VAL A 87 17.40 -6.63 -11.39
N PRO A 88 16.80 -5.99 -12.39
CA PRO A 88 16.19 -4.67 -12.23
C PRO A 88 14.93 -4.74 -11.35
N VAL A 89 14.64 -3.62 -10.67
CA VAL A 89 13.50 -3.52 -9.75
C VAL A 89 12.69 -2.27 -10.04
N ILE A 90 11.37 -2.39 -10.16
CA ILE A 90 10.42 -1.28 -10.05
C ILE A 90 9.74 -1.38 -8.69
N ALA A 91 9.75 -0.29 -7.92
CA ALA A 91 9.00 -0.17 -6.67
C ALA A 91 8.21 1.13 -6.64
N GLY A 92 7.03 1.10 -6.03
CA GLY A 92 6.21 2.29 -5.93
C GLY A 92 5.19 2.23 -4.81
N ALA A 93 4.53 3.36 -4.62
CA ALA A 93 3.42 3.52 -3.70
C ALA A 93 2.35 4.40 -4.35
N ASN A 94 1.13 4.34 -3.82
CA ASN A 94 0.07 5.21 -4.27
C ASN A 94 0.08 6.52 -3.47
N ARG A 95 -0.37 7.63 -4.10
CA ARG A 95 -0.37 8.96 -3.46
C ARG A 95 -1.18 8.96 -2.16
N ASP A 96 -2.28 8.25 -2.14
CA ASP A 96 -3.27 8.28 -1.07
C ASP A 96 -3.45 6.89 -0.41
N GLU A 97 -2.37 6.13 -0.22
CA GLU A 97 -2.36 4.74 0.28
C GLU A 97 -3.38 4.48 1.40
N VAL A 98 -3.40 5.35 2.42
CA VAL A 98 -4.15 5.10 3.66
C VAL A 98 -5.65 5.43 3.56
N THR A 99 -6.09 6.09 2.50
CA THR A 99 -7.49 6.46 2.32
C THR A 99 -8.41 5.25 2.17
N LEU A 100 -7.87 4.10 1.71
CA LEU A 100 -8.60 2.82 1.70
C LEU A 100 -9.24 2.50 3.07
N TRP A 101 -8.53 2.76 4.15
CA TRP A 101 -9.02 2.53 5.52
C TRP A 101 -9.71 3.75 6.10
N MET A 102 -9.18 4.96 5.87
CA MET A 102 -9.73 6.21 6.39
C MET A 102 -11.14 6.48 5.87
N SER A 103 -11.41 6.17 4.60
CA SER A 103 -12.73 6.34 3.97
C SER A 103 -13.86 5.52 4.59
N ARG A 104 -13.52 4.52 5.41
CA ARG A 104 -14.47 3.66 6.13
C ARG A 104 -14.53 3.96 7.62
N HIS A 105 -13.63 4.81 8.13
CA HIS A 105 -13.52 5.02 9.56
C HIS A 105 -14.41 6.19 10.01
N ARG A 106 -15.34 5.91 10.94
CA ARG A 106 -16.32 6.88 11.48
C ARG A 106 -15.72 8.15 12.07
N TYR A 107 -14.43 8.17 12.36
CA TYR A 107 -13.72 9.37 12.80
C TYR A 107 -13.59 10.40 11.69
N PHE A 108 -13.39 9.94 10.45
CA PHE A 108 -13.16 10.77 9.28
C PHE A 108 -14.40 11.03 8.44
N VAL A 109 -15.38 10.12 8.48
CA VAL A 109 -16.55 10.17 7.59
C VAL A 109 -17.87 10.10 8.36
N ASN A 110 -18.90 10.73 7.77
CA ASN A 110 -20.30 10.52 8.11
C ASN A 110 -20.92 9.61 7.06
N ALA A 111 -21.79 8.71 7.48
CA ALA A 111 -22.58 7.83 6.60
C ALA A 111 -24.07 8.11 6.87
N ASP A 112 -24.72 8.84 5.95
CA ASP A 112 -26.10 9.27 6.09
C ASP A 112 -27.03 8.36 5.26
N TYR A 113 -27.85 7.58 5.93
CA TYR A 113 -28.88 6.74 5.33
C TYR A 113 -30.17 7.53 5.13
N MET A 114 -30.34 8.11 3.92
CA MET A 114 -31.38 9.11 3.66
C MET A 114 -32.81 8.57 3.64
N LEU A 115 -33.05 7.36 3.16
CA LEU A 115 -34.40 6.81 3.00
C LEU A 115 -34.55 5.41 3.60
N THR A 116 -33.63 4.52 3.33
CA THR A 116 -33.65 3.14 3.83
C THR A 116 -32.22 2.61 3.96
N ARG A 117 -32.02 1.57 4.77
CA ARG A 117 -30.74 0.85 4.84
C ARG A 117 -30.45 -0.03 3.60
N TRP A 118 -31.37 -0.07 2.64
CA TRP A 118 -31.23 -0.81 1.38
C TRP A 118 -30.49 -0.02 0.30
N LEU A 119 -30.44 1.31 0.43
CA LEU A 119 -29.67 2.17 -0.45
C LEU A 119 -28.29 2.47 0.18
N PRO A 120 -27.24 2.63 -0.63
CA PRO A 120 -25.95 3.06 -0.14
C PRO A 120 -26.09 4.38 0.65
N PRO A 121 -25.39 4.55 1.78
CA PRO A 121 -25.39 5.82 2.49
C PRO A 121 -24.67 6.89 1.64
N ARG A 122 -25.04 8.14 1.88
CA ARG A 122 -24.22 9.25 1.44
C ARG A 122 -23.03 9.38 2.38
N ILE A 123 -21.82 9.31 1.82
CA ILE A 123 -20.56 9.46 2.57
C ILE A 123 -20.04 10.89 2.39
N THR A 124 -19.75 11.54 3.49
CA THR A 124 -19.16 12.88 3.50
C THR A 124 -17.99 12.94 4.48
N LEU A 125 -16.95 13.68 4.14
CA LEU A 125 -15.84 13.93 5.04
C LEU A 125 -16.31 14.83 6.20
N ARG A 126 -15.90 14.50 7.42
CA ARG A 126 -16.21 15.31 8.63
C ARG A 126 -15.40 16.59 8.67
N ASP A 127 -14.12 16.46 8.36
CA ASP A 127 -13.15 17.54 8.27
C ASP A 127 -12.24 17.23 7.07
N PRO A 128 -12.51 17.83 5.90
CA PRO A 128 -11.74 17.58 4.69
C PRO A 128 -10.25 17.95 4.82
N ASP A 129 -9.93 19.02 5.54
CA ASP A 129 -8.54 19.48 5.71
C ASP A 129 -7.75 18.49 6.57
N LEU A 130 -8.35 18.06 7.69
CA LEU A 130 -7.77 17.04 8.55
C LEU A 130 -7.62 15.69 7.83
N TYR A 131 -8.62 15.31 7.03
CA TYR A 131 -8.58 14.09 6.22
C TYR A 131 -7.41 14.13 5.21
N ALA A 132 -7.34 15.16 4.40
CA ALA A 132 -6.28 15.33 3.41
C ALA A 132 -4.89 15.39 4.06
N PHE A 133 -4.76 16.08 5.19
CA PHE A 133 -3.52 16.14 5.96
C PHE A 133 -3.07 14.75 6.41
N TRP A 134 -3.95 13.98 7.05
CA TRP A 134 -3.63 12.63 7.51
C TRP A 134 -3.35 11.67 6.36
N ALA A 135 -4.13 11.74 5.27
CA ALA A 135 -3.91 10.94 4.08
C ALA A 135 -2.50 11.17 3.53
N ARG A 136 -2.12 12.44 3.35
CA ARG A 136 -0.80 12.81 2.83
C ARG A 136 0.34 12.37 3.74
N ILE A 137 0.33 12.75 5.02
CA ILE A 137 1.43 12.45 5.96
C ILE A 137 1.66 10.95 6.10
N ARG A 138 0.61 10.16 6.18
CA ARG A 138 0.73 8.72 6.33
C ARG A 138 1.14 8.03 5.04
N SER A 139 0.68 8.52 3.89
CA SER A 139 1.08 7.97 2.58
C SER A 139 2.53 8.34 2.22
N GLU A 140 2.99 9.54 2.61
CA GLU A 140 4.41 9.90 2.51
C GLU A 140 5.30 8.98 3.37
N ALA A 141 4.88 8.71 4.62
CA ALA A 141 5.59 7.77 5.48
C ALA A 141 5.57 6.33 4.92
N TRP A 142 4.47 5.94 4.26
CA TRP A 142 4.35 4.66 3.58
C TRP A 142 5.33 4.55 2.42
N LYS A 143 5.35 5.55 1.53
CA LYS A 143 6.32 5.61 0.41
C LYS A 143 7.76 5.57 0.90
N LEU A 144 8.10 6.38 1.90
CA LEU A 144 9.44 6.41 2.47
C LEU A 144 9.90 5.03 2.95
N ARG A 145 9.07 4.34 3.76
CA ARG A 145 9.43 3.04 4.33
C ARG A 145 9.27 1.87 3.36
N GLY A 146 8.29 1.94 2.48
CA GLY A 146 7.95 0.84 1.56
C GLY A 146 8.67 0.91 0.22
N VAL A 147 9.18 2.08 -0.17
CA VAL A 147 9.83 2.29 -1.46
C VAL A 147 11.23 2.86 -1.30
N ASP A 148 11.37 4.07 -0.72
CA ASP A 148 12.64 4.79 -0.75
C ASP A 148 13.71 4.08 0.09
N GLU A 149 13.42 3.71 1.34
CA GLU A 149 14.38 3.01 2.21
C GLU A 149 14.81 1.65 1.64
N PRO A 150 13.90 0.78 1.12
CA PRO A 150 14.28 -0.43 0.41
C PRO A 150 15.16 -0.19 -0.82
N LEU A 151 14.82 0.77 -1.67
CA LEU A 151 15.63 1.06 -2.86
C LEU A 151 17.00 1.62 -2.52
N ILE A 152 17.12 2.46 -1.47
CA ILE A 152 18.41 2.92 -0.94
C ILE A 152 19.25 1.72 -0.47
N ALA A 153 18.65 0.78 0.23
CA ALA A 153 19.33 -0.42 0.69
C ALA A 153 19.80 -1.30 -0.49
N MET A 154 18.96 -1.47 -1.50
CA MET A 154 19.30 -2.22 -2.71
C MET A 154 20.41 -1.56 -3.52
N GLU A 155 20.38 -0.23 -3.67
CA GLU A 155 21.46 0.51 -4.34
C GLU A 155 22.80 0.30 -3.61
N ALA A 156 22.80 0.39 -2.29
CA ALA A 156 24.00 0.14 -1.47
C ALA A 156 24.53 -1.30 -1.62
N ALA A 157 23.65 -2.27 -1.88
CA ALA A 157 24.03 -3.66 -2.17
C ALA A 157 24.55 -3.89 -3.60
N GLY A 158 24.38 -2.90 -4.50
CA GLY A 158 24.85 -2.96 -5.89
C GLY A 158 23.84 -3.54 -6.89
N TYR A 159 22.53 -3.39 -6.64
CA TYR A 159 21.50 -3.70 -7.65
C TYR A 159 21.68 -2.79 -8.88
N PRO A 160 21.57 -3.33 -10.11
CA PRO A 160 21.99 -2.58 -11.31
C PRO A 160 21.02 -1.46 -11.69
N ASP A 161 19.71 -1.75 -11.68
CA ASP A 161 18.68 -0.86 -12.22
C ASP A 161 17.49 -0.81 -11.26
N LEU A 162 17.27 0.35 -10.68
CA LEU A 162 16.23 0.62 -9.71
C LEU A 162 15.33 1.74 -10.22
N TYR A 163 14.02 1.55 -10.19
CA TYR A 163 13.05 2.52 -10.65
C TYR A 163 11.99 2.76 -9.58
N ALA A 164 11.67 4.02 -9.33
CA ALA A 164 10.64 4.39 -8.36
C ALA A 164 9.45 5.08 -9.04
N TYR A 165 8.23 4.81 -8.53
CA TYR A 165 7.04 5.54 -8.94
C TYR A 165 6.16 5.92 -7.77
N ARG A 166 5.27 6.90 -8.03
CA ARG A 166 4.08 7.15 -7.24
C ARG A 166 2.87 7.16 -8.18
N PHE A 167 1.89 6.34 -7.89
CA PHE A 167 0.64 6.31 -8.63
C PHE A 167 -0.27 7.42 -8.11
N ASP A 168 -0.61 8.37 -8.98
CA ASP A 168 -1.32 9.60 -8.63
C ASP A 168 -2.73 9.71 -9.22
N TRP A 169 -3.11 8.84 -10.17
CA TRP A 169 -4.38 8.89 -10.87
C TRP A 169 -5.58 8.86 -9.92
N ASP A 170 -6.48 9.86 -10.05
CA ASP A 170 -7.66 10.04 -9.21
C ASP A 170 -8.89 10.55 -9.96
N ASP A 171 -8.94 10.35 -11.29
CA ASP A 171 -10.07 10.75 -12.15
C ASP A 171 -11.32 9.87 -11.92
N GLN A 172 -11.72 9.78 -10.68
CA GLN A 172 -12.88 9.02 -10.21
C GLN A 172 -14.14 9.88 -10.30
N GLU A 173 -15.31 9.24 -10.18
CA GLU A 173 -16.57 9.94 -10.34
C GLU A 173 -16.97 10.70 -9.07
N ILE A 174 -17.46 11.93 -9.22
CA ILE A 174 -18.20 12.64 -8.18
C ILE A 174 -19.67 12.27 -8.30
N SER A 175 -20.18 11.53 -7.35
CA SER A 175 -21.55 11.04 -7.33
C SER A 175 -22.39 11.67 -6.23
N PHE A 176 -23.70 11.41 -6.28
CA PHE A 176 -24.61 11.78 -5.18
C PHE A 176 -24.22 11.11 -3.85
N PHE A 177 -23.63 9.92 -3.90
CA PHE A 177 -23.30 9.13 -2.71
C PHE A 177 -21.97 9.51 -2.09
N ALA A 178 -20.99 9.94 -2.88
CA ALA A 178 -19.67 10.34 -2.42
C ALA A 178 -18.91 11.15 -3.48
N ASP A 179 -18.01 11.99 -3.02
CA ASP A 179 -16.94 12.58 -3.80
C ASP A 179 -15.75 11.60 -3.75
N PHE A 180 -15.69 10.68 -4.74
CA PHE A 180 -14.71 9.60 -4.72
C PHE A 180 -13.27 10.08 -4.90
N PRO A 181 -12.96 11.09 -5.74
CA PRO A 181 -11.61 11.66 -5.80
C PRO A 181 -11.08 12.14 -4.44
N HIS A 182 -11.89 12.83 -3.66
CA HIS A 182 -11.48 13.31 -2.33
C HIS A 182 -11.56 12.23 -1.24
N LEU A 183 -12.46 11.25 -1.39
CA LEU A 183 -12.67 10.21 -0.39
C LEU A 183 -11.68 9.07 -0.53
N ILE A 184 -11.37 8.67 -1.75
CA ILE A 184 -10.54 7.50 -2.08
C ILE A 184 -9.24 7.96 -2.74
N GLY A 185 -9.32 8.76 -3.81
CA GLY A 185 -8.16 9.18 -4.57
C GLY A 185 -7.33 8.00 -5.06
N ALA A 186 -6.04 8.15 -5.18
CA ALA A 186 -5.10 7.09 -5.50
C ALA A 186 -4.84 6.20 -4.26
N ALA A 187 -5.88 5.49 -3.78
CA ALA A 187 -5.82 4.64 -2.59
C ALA A 187 -5.00 3.37 -2.82
N HIS A 188 -4.69 2.68 -1.72
CA HIS A 188 -4.00 1.38 -1.76
C HIS A 188 -4.68 0.39 -2.70
N ALA A 189 -3.88 -0.25 -3.55
CA ALA A 189 -4.26 -1.27 -4.52
C ALA A 189 -5.12 -0.79 -5.72
N ILE A 190 -5.38 0.51 -5.87
CA ILE A 190 -6.09 1.04 -7.07
C ILE A 190 -5.26 0.86 -8.33
N ASP A 191 -3.95 1.00 -8.26
CA ASP A 191 -2.98 0.81 -9.35
C ASP A 191 -3.01 -0.60 -9.97
N ILE A 192 -3.35 -1.63 -9.18
CA ILE A 192 -3.42 -3.03 -9.64
C ILE A 192 -4.37 -3.19 -10.84
N ALA A 193 -5.49 -2.47 -10.83
CA ALA A 193 -6.49 -2.52 -11.91
C ALA A 193 -5.89 -2.10 -13.26
N PHE A 194 -5.00 -1.12 -13.27
CA PHE A 194 -4.37 -0.58 -14.47
C PHE A 194 -3.26 -1.48 -15.02
N VAL A 195 -2.63 -2.30 -14.16
CA VAL A 195 -1.66 -3.31 -14.61
C VAL A 195 -2.37 -4.56 -15.13
N THR A 196 -3.49 -4.95 -14.50
CA THR A 196 -4.19 -6.20 -14.81
C THR A 196 -5.33 -6.05 -15.83
N GLY A 197 -5.82 -4.83 -16.07
CA GLY A 197 -7.01 -4.57 -16.87
C GLY A 197 -8.30 -5.03 -16.21
N THR A 198 -8.28 -5.27 -14.88
CA THR A 198 -9.43 -5.78 -14.15
C THR A 198 -9.93 -4.73 -13.15
N TYR A 199 -10.98 -4.01 -13.53
CA TYR A 199 -11.53 -2.88 -12.78
C TYR A 199 -12.59 -3.32 -11.78
N THR A 200 -12.15 -3.87 -10.64
CA THR A 200 -13.04 -4.38 -9.60
C THR A 200 -12.75 -3.71 -8.26
N TYR A 201 -13.77 -3.03 -7.70
CA TYR A 201 -13.74 -2.42 -6.38
C TYR A 201 -15.07 -2.65 -5.65
N GLY A 202 -15.55 -3.89 -5.69
CA GLY A 202 -16.87 -4.25 -5.15
C GLY A 202 -18.03 -3.50 -5.85
N PRO A 203 -19.08 -3.13 -5.13
CA PRO A 203 -20.28 -2.51 -5.71
C PRO A 203 -20.08 -1.08 -6.22
N ILE A 204 -18.93 -0.46 -5.94
CA ILE A 204 -18.61 0.92 -6.34
C ILE A 204 -17.57 0.99 -7.46
N SER A 205 -17.29 -0.13 -8.14
CA SER A 205 -16.27 -0.21 -9.19
C SER A 205 -16.43 0.84 -10.28
N SER A 206 -17.66 1.11 -10.74
CA SER A 206 -17.94 2.10 -11.78
C SER A 206 -17.67 3.55 -11.35
N TYR A 207 -17.71 3.83 -10.06
CA TYR A 207 -17.38 5.15 -9.52
C TYR A 207 -15.88 5.32 -9.29
N VAL A 208 -15.20 4.24 -8.90
CA VAL A 208 -13.75 4.24 -8.63
C VAL A 208 -12.96 4.16 -9.93
N TYR A 209 -13.48 3.45 -10.93
CA TYR A 209 -12.87 3.29 -12.25
C TYR A 209 -13.88 3.66 -13.36
N PRO A 210 -14.31 4.91 -13.46
CA PRO A 210 -15.27 5.31 -14.50
C PRO A 210 -14.68 5.05 -15.88
N GLU A 211 -15.53 4.60 -16.81
CA GLU A 211 -15.13 4.42 -18.20
C GLU A 211 -14.84 5.78 -18.83
N GLY A 212 -13.74 5.85 -19.57
CA GLY A 212 -13.35 7.09 -20.23
C GLY A 212 -11.90 7.13 -20.65
N GLU A 213 -11.58 8.19 -21.38
CA GLU A 213 -10.26 8.37 -22.00
C GLU A 213 -9.12 8.36 -20.97
N SER A 214 -9.30 9.00 -19.82
CA SER A 214 -8.29 9.04 -18.75
C SER A 214 -7.93 7.65 -18.23
N ARG A 215 -8.97 6.83 -17.90
CA ARG A 215 -8.73 5.44 -17.46
C ARG A 215 -8.01 4.62 -18.52
N ASP A 216 -8.46 4.74 -19.78
CA ASP A 216 -7.90 3.97 -20.88
C ASP A 216 -6.44 4.38 -21.16
N GLN A 217 -6.14 5.69 -21.16
CA GLN A 217 -4.77 6.20 -21.29
C GLN A 217 -3.87 5.71 -20.13
N MET A 218 -4.36 5.76 -18.90
CA MET A 218 -3.60 5.28 -17.74
C MET A 218 -3.33 3.78 -17.81
N GLN A 219 -4.31 2.98 -18.25
CA GLN A 219 -4.13 1.55 -18.50
C GLN A 219 -3.05 1.29 -19.55
N ASP A 220 -3.16 1.94 -20.70
CA ASP A 220 -2.20 1.76 -21.80
C ASP A 220 -0.77 2.14 -21.34
N LEU A 221 -0.65 3.23 -20.60
CA LEU A 221 0.62 3.70 -20.03
C LEU A 221 1.24 2.67 -19.10
N MET A 222 0.48 2.20 -18.10
CA MET A 222 0.99 1.24 -17.12
C MET A 222 1.26 -0.14 -17.73
N MET A 223 0.30 -0.68 -18.50
CA MET A 223 0.52 -2.00 -19.13
C MET A 223 1.73 -1.99 -20.06
N SER A 224 1.92 -0.93 -20.85
CA SER A 224 3.07 -0.81 -21.75
C SER A 224 4.38 -0.71 -20.97
N ALA A 225 4.43 0.11 -19.91
CA ALA A 225 5.63 0.27 -19.09
C ALA A 225 6.03 -1.02 -18.38
N TRP A 226 5.06 -1.74 -17.78
CA TRP A 226 5.31 -3.02 -17.12
C TRP A 226 5.69 -4.13 -18.08
N ALA A 227 5.04 -4.21 -19.26
CA ALA A 227 5.40 -5.18 -20.28
C ALA A 227 6.80 -4.94 -20.83
N GLU A 228 7.17 -3.68 -21.06
CA GLU A 228 8.50 -3.32 -21.54
C GLU A 228 9.57 -3.62 -20.49
N PHE A 229 9.30 -3.26 -19.23
CA PHE A 229 10.19 -3.60 -18.11
C PHE A 229 10.38 -5.12 -17.98
N ALA A 230 9.33 -5.92 -18.06
CA ALA A 230 9.44 -7.38 -18.00
C ALA A 230 10.25 -7.95 -19.14
N ARG A 231 10.26 -7.29 -20.31
CA ARG A 231 10.99 -7.73 -21.50
C ARG A 231 12.45 -7.29 -21.53
N THR A 232 12.75 -6.11 -21.01
CA THR A 232 14.06 -5.45 -21.19
C THR A 232 14.79 -5.12 -19.90
N GLY A 233 14.09 -5.13 -18.75
CA GLY A 233 14.61 -4.64 -17.48
C GLY A 233 14.53 -3.11 -17.33
N SER A 234 13.99 -2.38 -18.32
CA SER A 234 13.84 -0.92 -18.28
C SER A 234 12.42 -0.53 -18.66
N PRO A 235 11.71 0.23 -17.79
CA PRO A 235 10.37 0.70 -18.11
C PRO A 235 10.44 1.81 -19.17
N GLN A 236 9.42 1.89 -20.03
CA GLN A 236 9.31 2.96 -21.02
C GLN A 236 8.02 3.74 -20.83
N LEU A 237 8.16 5.05 -20.81
CA LEU A 237 7.07 6.04 -20.75
C LEU A 237 7.30 7.08 -21.85
N PRO A 238 6.29 7.93 -22.15
CA PRO A 238 6.49 9.11 -23.01
C PRO A 238 7.49 10.15 -22.45
N ILE A 239 7.85 10.02 -21.19
CA ILE A 239 8.88 10.80 -20.51
C ILE A 239 10.04 9.89 -20.09
N ASP A 240 11.18 10.49 -19.77
CA ASP A 240 12.30 9.75 -19.18
C ASP A 240 11.94 9.21 -17.80
N TRP A 241 12.20 7.92 -17.56
CA TRP A 241 12.08 7.31 -16.24
C TRP A 241 13.49 7.08 -15.69
N PRO A 242 13.99 7.98 -14.85
CA PRO A 242 15.36 7.90 -14.38
C PRO A 242 15.58 6.69 -13.47
N ASN A 243 16.79 6.16 -13.48
CA ASN A 243 17.24 5.24 -12.44
C ASN A 243 17.17 5.95 -11.08
N PHE A 244 16.66 5.24 -10.10
CA PHE A 244 16.64 5.70 -8.71
C PHE A 244 18.06 5.82 -8.16
N SER A 245 18.33 6.90 -7.44
CA SER A 245 19.54 7.06 -6.65
C SER A 245 19.20 7.48 -5.22
N ALA A 246 19.96 7.01 -4.25
CA ALA A 246 19.81 7.42 -2.85
C ALA A 246 20.04 8.92 -2.64
N THR A 247 20.77 9.59 -3.56
CA THR A 247 21.05 11.02 -3.50
C THR A 247 19.86 11.87 -3.90
N ASP A 248 19.24 11.54 -5.04
CA ASP A 248 18.19 12.37 -5.63
C ASP A 248 16.80 11.83 -5.30
N ARG A 249 16.66 10.50 -5.22
CA ARG A 249 15.40 9.79 -4.97
C ARG A 249 14.32 10.20 -5.95
N ASP A 250 14.71 10.22 -7.24
CA ASP A 250 13.80 10.53 -8.33
C ASP A 250 12.74 9.44 -8.48
N PHE A 251 11.52 9.85 -8.72
CA PHE A 251 10.40 8.97 -8.99
C PHE A 251 9.47 9.56 -10.04
N VAL A 252 8.75 8.69 -10.73
CA VAL A 252 7.73 9.10 -11.69
C VAL A 252 6.38 9.22 -11.00
N HIS A 253 5.68 10.33 -11.21
CA HIS A 253 4.24 10.43 -10.96
C HIS A 253 3.51 9.74 -12.11
N LEU A 254 2.92 8.58 -11.84
CA LEU A 254 2.09 7.86 -12.81
C LEU A 254 0.69 8.45 -12.81
N ASP A 255 0.43 9.23 -13.82
CA ASP A 255 -0.81 9.92 -14.08
C ASP A 255 -0.94 10.20 -15.59
N VAL A 256 -2.01 10.83 -16.04
CA VAL A 256 -2.24 11.11 -17.46
C VAL A 256 -1.87 12.54 -17.85
N GLY A 257 -1.54 12.72 -19.13
CA GLY A 257 -1.25 14.05 -19.71
C GLY A 257 -0.07 14.76 -19.01
N ASP A 258 -0.23 16.04 -18.70
CA ASP A 258 0.81 16.89 -18.08
C ASP A 258 1.09 16.51 -16.61
N ALA A 259 0.26 15.69 -15.98
CA ALA A 259 0.48 15.19 -14.63
C ALA A 259 1.51 14.06 -14.58
N LEU A 260 1.75 13.38 -15.70
CA LEU A 260 2.87 12.45 -15.86
C LEU A 260 4.20 13.21 -15.84
N ARG A 261 4.97 13.08 -14.79
CA ARG A 261 6.22 13.84 -14.58
C ARG A 261 7.18 13.13 -13.64
N VAL A 262 8.42 13.57 -13.62
CA VAL A 262 9.43 13.16 -12.64
C VAL A 262 9.50 14.18 -11.51
N SER A 263 9.71 13.71 -10.28
CA SER A 263 10.03 14.52 -9.11
C SER A 263 11.08 13.83 -8.25
N SER A 264 11.73 14.61 -7.39
CA SER A 264 12.66 14.09 -6.37
C SER A 264 12.01 14.21 -5.00
N ASP A 265 12.24 13.25 -4.12
CA ASP A 265 11.75 13.27 -2.75
C ASP A 265 12.90 13.11 -1.76
N ARG A 266 13.04 14.07 -0.86
CA ARG A 266 14.06 14.06 0.19
C ARG A 266 13.48 13.99 1.59
N ALA A 267 12.20 13.63 1.70
CA ALA A 267 11.56 13.47 2.99
C ALA A 267 12.28 12.41 3.84
N THR A 268 12.29 12.65 5.13
CA THR A 268 12.76 11.71 6.14
C THR A 268 11.65 11.48 7.15
N MET A 269 11.67 10.38 7.87
CA MET A 269 10.69 10.16 8.93
C MET A 269 10.68 11.31 9.96
N ALA A 270 11.86 11.88 10.27
CA ALA A 270 11.96 13.02 11.15
C ALA A 270 11.24 14.26 10.60
N SER A 271 11.43 14.59 9.30
CA SER A 271 10.74 15.74 8.67
C SER A 271 9.23 15.55 8.61
N ILE A 272 8.76 14.35 8.30
CA ILE A 272 7.33 14.01 8.27
C ILE A 272 6.71 14.16 9.67
N LEU A 273 7.38 13.63 10.70
CA LEU A 273 6.91 13.75 12.09
C LEU A 273 6.95 15.20 12.59
N ASP A 274 7.96 15.98 12.20
CA ASP A 274 8.05 17.39 12.57
C ASP A 274 6.96 18.23 11.91
N GLU A 275 6.60 17.91 10.67
CA GLU A 275 5.45 18.53 10.02
C GLU A 275 4.14 18.17 10.72
N ALA A 276 3.94 16.90 11.03
CA ALA A 276 2.78 16.44 11.77
C ALA A 276 2.63 17.17 13.13
N LYS A 277 3.72 17.28 13.90
CA LYS A 277 3.72 17.97 15.20
C LYS A 277 3.44 19.48 15.10
N ARG A 278 3.85 20.13 14.02
CA ARG A 278 3.64 21.56 13.80
C ARG A 278 2.27 21.90 13.25
N SER A 279 1.53 20.93 12.79
CA SER A 279 0.19 21.14 12.21
C SER A 279 -0.79 21.58 13.31
N THR A 280 -1.46 22.70 13.07
CA THR A 280 -2.56 23.17 13.94
C THR A 280 -3.81 22.32 13.84
N LEU A 281 -3.92 21.50 12.78
CA LEU A 281 -5.03 20.57 12.59
C LEU A 281 -5.05 19.47 13.66
N LEU A 282 -3.89 19.17 14.28
CA LEU A 282 -3.78 18.17 15.34
C LEU A 282 -3.99 18.76 16.76
N SER A 283 -3.96 20.07 16.90
CA SER A 283 -4.12 20.73 18.22
C SER A 283 -5.56 20.69 18.75
N ASN A 284 -6.51 20.25 17.95
CA ASN A 284 -7.93 20.17 18.28
C ASN A 284 -8.40 18.73 18.56
N ILE A 285 -7.47 17.78 18.66
CA ILE A 285 -7.69 16.38 19.05
C ILE A 285 -7.19 16.18 20.47
#